data_526a12cd053b19917b654bff2278da33
#
_entry.id   526a12cd053b19917b654bff2278da33
#
_cell.length_a   1.000
_cell.length_b   1.000
_cell.length_c   1.000
_cell.angle_alpha   90.00
_cell.angle_beta   90.00
_cell.angle_gamma   90.00
#
_symmetry.space_group_name_H-M   'P 1'
#
loop_
_entity.id
_entity.type
_entity.pdbx_description
1 polymer ?
#
loop_
_entity_poly.entity_id
_entity_poly.type
_entity_poly.pdbx_seq_one_letter_code
_entity_poly.pdbx_strand_id
1 'polypeptide(L)'
;MCMAPYLDKMLEAGVSSIKIEGRAKTEYYVAVTANAYRGAIDSLKDSKGDWVLPQWVSEELNKISHRTYSTGFYLGKPENAQTYKDAGYIRDYALVAVVDGYEDGCITATLKNKFLSGTELDCLEAGSIPFGVDTTLLYNQDGKQIESAYQPMMKIKIPFCREVK
;
A
#
# COMPACT_ATOMS: atom_id res chain seq x y z
N MET A 1 -5.74 15.40 1.94
CA MET A 1 -5.16 15.72 3.27
C MET A 1 -4.50 14.45 3.80
N CYS A 2 -3.29 14.56 4.36
CA CYS A 2 -2.59 13.48 5.03
C CYS A 2 -1.97 14.03 6.32
N MET A 3 -2.31 13.41 7.45
CA MET A 3 -1.81 13.82 8.77
C MET A 3 -0.86 12.78 9.39
N ALA A 4 -0.46 11.75 8.63
CA ALA A 4 0.44 10.72 9.13
C ALA A 4 1.73 11.26 9.75
N PRO A 5 2.42 12.29 9.18
CA PRO A 5 3.64 12.86 9.78
C PRO A 5 3.45 13.61 11.10
N TYR A 6 2.20 13.81 11.51
CA TYR A 6 1.83 14.67 12.66
C TYR A 6 0.96 13.91 13.68
N LEU A 7 1.04 12.58 13.71
CA LEU A 7 0.26 11.76 14.64
C LEU A 7 0.65 12.02 16.09
N ASP A 8 1.91 12.31 16.37
CA ASP A 8 2.42 12.73 17.67
C ASP A 8 1.70 14.01 18.16
N LYS A 9 1.66 15.04 17.31
CA LYS A 9 1.00 16.32 17.62
C LYS A 9 -0.51 16.16 17.77
N MET A 10 -1.12 15.27 16.99
CA MET A 10 -2.55 14.97 17.14
C MET A 10 -2.83 14.31 18.50
N LEU A 11 -1.98 13.37 18.92
CA LEU A 11 -2.10 12.72 20.23
C LEU A 11 -1.91 13.72 21.37
N GLU A 12 -0.90 14.58 21.28
CA GLU A 12 -0.64 15.66 22.25
C GLU A 12 -1.83 16.64 22.36
N ALA A 13 -2.49 16.93 21.25
CA ALA A 13 -3.70 17.73 21.19
C ALA A 13 -4.97 17.03 21.74
N GLY A 14 -4.85 15.79 22.22
CA GLY A 14 -5.95 15.01 22.80
C GLY A 14 -6.84 14.29 21.81
N VAL A 15 -6.41 14.13 20.55
CA VAL A 15 -7.16 13.35 19.56
C VAL A 15 -7.07 11.86 19.92
N SER A 16 -8.22 11.26 20.24
CA SER A 16 -8.32 9.85 20.65
C SER A 16 -8.76 8.91 19.52
N SER A 17 -9.25 9.44 18.41
CA SER A 17 -9.73 8.63 17.28
C SER A 17 -9.45 9.32 15.96
N ILE A 18 -9.05 8.52 14.97
CA ILE A 18 -8.72 8.99 13.62
C ILE A 18 -9.64 8.29 12.63
N LYS A 19 -10.22 9.06 11.71
CA LYS A 19 -11.06 8.53 10.64
C LYS A 19 -10.30 8.58 9.31
N ILE A 20 -10.19 7.43 8.65
CA ILE A 20 -9.71 7.32 7.28
C ILE A 20 -10.91 7.38 6.33
N GLU A 21 -10.89 8.30 5.37
CA GLU A 21 -11.95 8.40 4.37
C GLU A 21 -11.56 7.61 3.11
N GLY A 22 -12.33 6.56 2.85
CA GLY A 22 -12.10 5.64 1.73
C GLY A 22 -13.37 5.26 0.96
N ARG A 23 -14.54 5.86 1.25
CA ARG A 23 -15.85 5.46 0.68
C ARG A 23 -15.85 5.36 -0.85
N ALA A 24 -15.21 6.29 -1.53
CA ALA A 24 -15.14 6.33 -3.00
C ALA A 24 -13.80 5.82 -3.55
N LYS A 25 -13.06 5.07 -2.76
CA LYS A 25 -11.74 4.55 -3.10
C LYS A 25 -11.77 3.03 -3.32
N THR A 26 -10.73 2.51 -3.97
CA THR A 26 -10.57 1.08 -4.21
C THR A 26 -10.20 0.33 -2.92
N GLU A 27 -10.41 -0.99 -2.91
CA GLU A 27 -9.95 -1.88 -1.85
C GLU A 27 -8.43 -1.75 -1.60
N TYR A 28 -7.65 -1.60 -2.66
CA TYR A 28 -6.20 -1.36 -2.57
C TYR A 28 -5.87 -0.08 -1.79
N TYR A 29 -6.56 1.03 -2.08
CA TYR A 29 -6.37 2.27 -1.33
C TYR A 29 -6.64 2.07 0.17
N VAL A 30 -7.72 1.38 0.51
CA VAL A 30 -8.12 1.17 1.91
C VAL A 30 -7.09 0.27 2.61
N ALA A 31 -6.67 -0.81 1.97
CA ALA A 31 -5.68 -1.74 2.53
C ALA A 31 -4.34 -1.05 2.82
N VAL A 32 -3.79 -0.35 1.83
CA VAL A 32 -2.51 0.38 1.98
C VAL A 32 -2.61 1.45 3.07
N THR A 33 -3.68 2.26 3.04
CA THR A 33 -3.83 3.34 4.01
C THR A 33 -3.99 2.80 5.42
N ALA A 34 -4.80 1.75 5.61
CA ALA A 34 -5.01 1.15 6.93
C ALA A 34 -3.71 0.54 7.48
N ASN A 35 -2.97 -0.20 6.65
CA ASN A 35 -1.69 -0.79 7.04
C ASN A 35 -0.63 0.28 7.39
N ALA A 36 -0.50 1.31 6.57
CA ALA A 36 0.43 2.41 6.77
C ALA A 36 0.14 3.17 8.08
N TYR A 37 -1.13 3.54 8.33
CA TYR A 37 -1.50 4.21 9.58
C TYR A 37 -1.39 3.28 10.80
N ARG A 38 -1.65 1.98 10.65
CA ARG A 38 -1.42 1.00 11.72
C ARG A 38 0.06 0.96 12.11
N GLY A 39 0.95 0.84 11.14
CA GLY A 39 2.39 0.84 11.38
C GLY A 39 2.90 2.16 11.97
N ALA A 40 2.37 3.31 11.52
CA ALA A 40 2.69 4.61 12.09
C ALA A 40 2.30 4.72 13.57
N ILE A 41 1.08 4.27 13.92
CA ILE A 41 0.57 4.30 15.29
C ILE A 41 1.38 3.35 16.19
N ASP A 42 1.72 2.17 15.72
CA ASP A 42 2.52 1.22 16.50
C ASP A 42 3.93 1.75 16.72
N SER A 43 4.56 2.32 15.70
CA SER A 43 5.84 3.02 15.82
C SER A 43 5.80 4.19 16.82
N LEU A 44 4.71 4.96 16.82
CA LEU A 44 4.53 6.07 17.77
C LEU A 44 4.41 5.56 19.22
N LYS A 45 3.67 4.47 19.44
CA LYS A 45 3.55 3.86 20.77
C LYS A 45 4.88 3.35 21.32
N ASP A 46 5.73 2.82 20.46
CA ASP A 46 7.02 2.24 20.83
C ASP A 46 8.12 3.29 20.97
N SER A 47 7.87 4.52 20.52
CA SER A 47 8.84 5.63 20.63
C SER A 47 9.04 6.07 22.07
N LYS A 48 10.31 6.36 22.43
CA LYS A 48 10.71 6.83 23.77
C LYS A 48 11.20 8.29 23.77
N GLY A 49 10.97 9.02 22.71
CA GLY A 49 11.44 10.39 22.52
C GLY A 49 10.77 11.04 21.32
N ASP A 50 11.47 11.95 20.69
CA ASP A 50 10.97 12.58 19.45
C ASP A 50 10.64 11.52 18.41
N TRP A 51 9.37 11.48 17.99
CA TRP A 51 8.92 10.52 17.00
C TRP A 51 9.06 11.06 15.59
N VAL A 52 9.50 10.20 14.70
CA VAL A 52 9.55 10.45 13.26
C VAL A 52 8.77 9.37 12.55
N LEU A 53 7.94 9.77 11.60
CA LEU A 53 7.18 8.83 10.78
C LEU A 53 8.13 7.84 10.08
N PRO A 54 7.94 6.51 10.21
CA PRO A 54 8.76 5.54 9.50
C PRO A 54 8.73 5.78 7.99
N GLN A 55 9.88 5.72 7.34
CA GLN A 55 10.02 6.03 5.90
C GLN A 55 9.09 5.17 5.04
N TRP A 56 8.98 3.88 5.31
CA TRP A 56 8.12 2.97 4.55
C TRP A 56 6.64 3.38 4.58
N VAL A 57 6.16 4.01 5.67
CA VAL A 57 4.79 4.52 5.76
C VAL A 57 4.56 5.64 4.74
N SER A 58 5.53 6.56 4.63
CA SER A 58 5.48 7.64 3.64
C SER A 58 5.51 7.09 2.22
N GLU A 59 6.35 6.10 1.97
CA GLU A 59 6.48 5.43 0.67
C GLU A 59 5.17 4.76 0.28
N GLU A 60 4.54 3.99 1.18
CA GLU A 60 3.26 3.33 0.91
C GLU A 60 2.13 4.33 0.65
N LEU A 61 2.04 5.39 1.43
CA LEU A 61 1.02 6.42 1.20
C LEU A 61 1.20 7.14 -0.15
N ASN A 62 2.41 7.15 -0.71
CA ASN A 62 2.66 7.69 -2.05
C ASN A 62 2.34 6.71 -3.19
N LYS A 63 2.21 5.40 -2.91
CA LYS A 63 1.83 4.40 -3.91
C LYS A 63 0.34 4.43 -4.28
N ILE A 64 -0.52 4.87 -3.37
CA ILE A 64 -1.97 4.92 -3.62
C ILE A 64 -2.34 6.12 -4.48
N SER A 65 -3.47 6.01 -5.19
CA SER A 65 -3.99 7.13 -6.00
C SER A 65 -4.37 8.32 -5.12
N HIS A 66 -3.59 9.38 -5.18
CA HIS A 66 -3.80 10.59 -4.37
C HIS A 66 -3.54 11.88 -5.18
N ARG A 67 -4.02 13.00 -4.68
CA ARG A 67 -3.56 14.34 -5.07
C ARG A 67 -2.42 14.74 -4.14
N THR A 68 -1.67 15.78 -4.49
CA THR A 68 -0.64 16.35 -3.61
C THR A 68 -1.16 16.45 -2.18
N TYR A 69 -0.43 15.87 -1.24
CA TYR A 69 -0.79 15.87 0.17
C TYR A 69 -0.64 17.25 0.79
N SER A 70 -1.55 17.58 1.69
CA SER A 70 -1.49 18.77 2.53
C SER A 70 -2.03 18.43 3.92
N THR A 71 -1.74 19.28 4.87
CA THR A 71 -2.28 19.20 6.25
C THR A 71 -3.64 19.89 6.39
N GLY A 72 -4.21 20.40 5.28
CA GLY A 72 -5.38 21.28 5.35
C GLY A 72 -5.02 22.58 6.08
N PHE A 73 -5.81 22.98 7.04
CA PHE A 73 -5.58 24.19 7.84
C PHE A 73 -5.04 23.92 9.24
N TYR A 74 -4.70 22.67 9.58
CA TYR A 74 -4.26 22.30 10.94
C TYR A 74 -2.94 22.95 11.37
N LEU A 75 -2.05 23.22 10.43
CA LEU A 75 -0.76 23.87 10.70
C LEU A 75 -0.67 25.26 10.06
N GLY A 76 -1.79 25.94 9.91
CA GLY A 76 -1.86 27.26 9.28
C GLY A 76 -2.40 27.19 7.83
N LYS A 77 -2.37 28.31 7.14
CA LYS A 77 -2.82 28.40 5.74
C LYS A 77 -1.84 27.63 4.85
N PRO A 78 -2.29 26.58 4.13
CA PRO A 78 -1.39 25.82 3.28
C PRO A 78 -0.97 26.66 2.07
N GLU A 79 0.33 26.74 1.83
CA GLU A 79 0.90 27.53 0.72
C GLU A 79 0.49 26.98 -0.66
N ASN A 80 0.22 25.67 -0.78
CA ASN A 80 -0.12 24.97 -2.01
C ASN A 80 -1.42 24.15 -1.89
N ALA A 81 -2.45 24.70 -1.24
CA ALA A 81 -3.70 23.99 -0.94
C ALA A 81 -4.49 23.57 -2.18
N GLN A 82 -4.30 24.24 -3.32
CA GLN A 82 -4.98 23.95 -4.58
C GLN A 82 -4.01 24.11 -5.74
N THR A 83 -3.59 22.99 -6.31
CA THR A 83 -2.84 22.97 -7.56
C THR A 83 -3.84 22.96 -8.71
N TYR A 84 -4.12 24.13 -9.30
CA TYR A 84 -5.02 24.24 -10.46
C TYR A 84 -4.37 23.73 -11.75
N LYS A 85 -3.03 23.60 -11.78
CA LYS A 85 -2.29 23.24 -12.99
C LYS A 85 -2.31 21.75 -13.28
N ASP A 86 -2.42 20.88 -12.25
CA ASP A 86 -2.48 19.43 -12.39
C ASP A 86 -3.65 18.88 -11.59
N ALA A 87 -4.84 18.95 -12.20
CA ALA A 87 -6.04 18.30 -11.63
C ALA A 87 -5.91 16.77 -11.57
N GLY A 88 -4.70 16.25 -11.85
CA GLY A 88 -4.37 14.84 -11.93
C GLY A 88 -4.18 14.18 -10.58
N TYR A 89 -4.70 12.97 -10.48
CA TYR A 89 -4.28 12.03 -9.46
C TYR A 89 -2.93 11.42 -9.85
N ILE A 90 -1.99 11.37 -8.90
CA ILE A 90 -0.76 10.58 -9.00
C ILE A 90 -1.18 9.11 -8.92
N ARG A 91 -0.74 8.27 -9.87
CA ARG A 91 -1.12 6.85 -9.99
C ARG A 91 0.03 6.04 -10.55
N ASP A 92 1.12 5.97 -9.80
CA ASP A 92 2.34 5.31 -10.26
C ASP A 92 2.32 3.80 -10.00
N TYR A 93 1.40 3.33 -9.15
CA TYR A 93 1.24 1.93 -8.76
C TYR A 93 -0.17 1.42 -9.04
N ALA A 94 -0.28 0.12 -9.32
CA ALA A 94 -1.54 -0.55 -9.55
C ALA A 94 -1.60 -1.89 -8.82
N LEU A 95 -2.79 -2.26 -8.33
CA LEU A 95 -3.05 -3.60 -7.82
C LEU A 95 -3.01 -4.58 -8.99
N VAL A 96 -2.06 -5.52 -9.00
CA VAL A 96 -1.94 -6.52 -10.07
C VAL A 96 -2.58 -7.85 -9.71
N ALA A 97 -2.59 -8.25 -8.45
CA ALA A 97 -3.23 -9.48 -8.00
C ALA A 97 -3.63 -9.39 -6.53
N VAL A 98 -4.56 -10.24 -6.12
CA VAL A 98 -4.91 -10.47 -4.71
C VAL A 98 -4.46 -11.87 -4.34
N VAL A 99 -3.73 -11.99 -3.25
CA VAL A 99 -3.26 -13.27 -2.72
C VAL A 99 -4.47 -14.05 -2.23
N ASP A 100 -4.60 -15.29 -2.67
CA ASP A 100 -5.63 -16.24 -2.23
C ASP A 100 -5.11 -17.14 -1.09
N GLY A 101 -3.80 -17.42 -1.09
CA GLY A 101 -3.15 -18.28 -0.10
C GLY A 101 -1.71 -18.62 -0.46
N TYR A 102 -1.17 -19.61 0.28
CA TYR A 102 0.18 -20.13 0.07
C TYR A 102 0.13 -21.65 0.07
N GLU A 103 0.58 -22.28 -1.01
CA GLU A 103 0.54 -23.74 -1.20
C GLU A 103 1.80 -24.19 -1.95
N ASP A 104 2.37 -25.32 -1.51
CA ASP A 104 3.52 -25.99 -2.17
C ASP A 104 4.71 -25.06 -2.48
N GLY A 105 5.02 -24.13 -1.55
CA GLY A 105 6.13 -23.19 -1.73
C GLY A 105 5.81 -22.04 -2.69
N CYS A 106 4.54 -21.81 -3.01
CA CYS A 106 4.10 -20.74 -3.91
C CYS A 106 3.01 -19.88 -3.29
N ILE A 107 3.07 -18.60 -3.53
CA ILE A 107 1.93 -17.69 -3.39
C ILE A 107 0.93 -18.04 -4.48
N THR A 108 -0.31 -18.31 -4.11
CA THR A 108 -1.44 -18.42 -5.05
C THR A 108 -2.21 -17.11 -5.06
N ALA A 109 -2.52 -16.60 -6.24
CA ALA A 109 -3.15 -15.28 -6.35
C ALA A 109 -4.14 -15.20 -7.54
N THR A 110 -5.11 -14.31 -7.39
CA THR A 110 -6.08 -13.97 -8.44
C THR A 110 -5.67 -12.67 -9.12
N LEU A 111 -5.44 -12.73 -10.42
CA LEU A 111 -5.04 -11.59 -11.23
C LEU A 111 -6.14 -10.51 -11.29
N LYS A 112 -5.74 -9.26 -11.14
CA LYS A 112 -6.59 -8.06 -11.31
C LYS A 112 -6.15 -7.20 -12.49
N ASN A 113 -4.84 -7.05 -12.69
CA ASN A 113 -4.26 -6.33 -13.81
C ASN A 113 -3.12 -7.14 -14.43
N LYS A 114 -2.92 -6.97 -15.74
CA LYS A 114 -1.87 -7.67 -16.47
C LYS A 114 -0.46 -7.26 -16.01
N PHE A 115 0.45 -8.22 -15.97
CA PHE A 115 1.88 -7.98 -15.80
C PHE A 115 2.71 -9.08 -16.48
N LEU A 116 4.00 -8.81 -16.65
CA LEU A 116 4.97 -9.74 -17.27
C LEU A 116 5.79 -10.43 -16.18
N SER A 117 6.27 -11.62 -16.45
CA SER A 117 7.29 -12.24 -15.59
C SER A 117 8.51 -11.32 -15.49
N GLY A 118 9.15 -11.30 -14.32
CA GLY A 118 10.24 -10.37 -14.02
C GLY A 118 9.80 -8.95 -13.66
N THR A 119 8.49 -8.66 -13.60
CA THR A 119 8.00 -7.39 -13.06
C THR A 119 8.25 -7.36 -11.55
N GLU A 120 8.87 -6.29 -11.06
CA GLU A 120 9.01 -6.07 -9.61
C GLU A 120 7.64 -5.81 -9.00
N LEU A 121 7.26 -6.65 -8.04
CA LEU A 121 6.02 -6.52 -7.29
C LEU A 121 6.29 -6.39 -5.80
N ASP A 122 5.47 -5.60 -5.13
CA ASP A 122 5.42 -5.58 -3.67
C ASP A 122 4.18 -6.33 -3.18
N CYS A 123 4.37 -7.17 -2.18
CA CYS A 123 3.29 -7.81 -1.45
C CYS A 123 2.94 -6.99 -0.21
N LEU A 124 1.66 -6.60 -0.11
CA LEU A 124 1.09 -5.98 1.08
C LEU A 124 0.44 -7.06 1.93
N GLU A 125 0.99 -7.30 3.09
CA GLU A 125 0.45 -8.20 4.11
C GLU A 125 0.02 -7.39 5.34
N ALA A 126 -1.16 -7.69 5.88
CA ALA A 126 -1.72 -6.92 7.00
C ALA A 126 -0.81 -6.95 8.22
N GLY A 127 -0.49 -5.79 8.78
CA GLY A 127 0.33 -5.63 9.98
C GLY A 127 1.83 -5.80 9.74
N SER A 128 2.29 -5.89 8.47
CA SER A 128 3.71 -5.97 8.15
C SER A 128 4.16 -4.86 7.19
N ILE A 129 5.47 -4.65 7.16
CA ILE A 129 6.09 -3.80 6.14
C ILE A 129 5.98 -4.54 4.80
N PRO A 130 5.52 -3.89 3.73
CA PRO A 130 5.47 -4.49 2.40
C PRO A 130 6.85 -4.99 1.96
N PHE A 131 6.88 -6.08 1.23
CA PHE A 131 8.10 -6.75 0.80
C PHE A 131 8.04 -7.14 -0.67
N GLY A 132 9.23 -7.17 -1.31
CA GLY A 132 9.36 -7.52 -2.71
C GLY A 132 9.06 -8.99 -2.99
N VAL A 133 8.44 -9.26 -4.14
CA VAL A 133 8.16 -10.60 -4.67
C VAL A 133 8.80 -10.71 -6.04
N ASP A 134 9.72 -11.65 -6.19
CA ASP A 134 10.32 -11.99 -7.48
C ASP A 134 9.32 -12.76 -8.35
N THR A 135 9.02 -12.23 -9.52
CA THR A 135 8.08 -12.81 -10.48
C THR A 135 8.77 -13.40 -11.71
N THR A 136 10.08 -13.59 -11.66
CA THR A 136 10.86 -14.21 -12.76
C THR A 136 10.31 -15.60 -13.11
N LEU A 137 9.88 -16.35 -12.09
CA LEU A 137 9.14 -17.60 -12.24
C LEU A 137 7.66 -17.33 -11.98
N LEU A 138 6.86 -17.38 -13.02
CA LEU A 138 5.41 -17.19 -12.99
C LEU A 138 4.73 -18.39 -13.60
N TYR A 139 3.73 -18.96 -12.91
CA TYR A 139 3.00 -20.13 -13.37
C TYR A 139 1.50 -19.86 -13.44
N ASN A 140 0.81 -20.53 -14.34
CA ASN A 140 -0.65 -20.58 -14.35
C ASN A 140 -1.19 -21.62 -13.34
N GLN A 141 -2.49 -21.74 -13.24
CA GLN A 141 -3.16 -22.70 -12.36
C GLN A 141 -2.73 -24.15 -12.58
N ASP A 142 -2.43 -24.53 -13.83
CA ASP A 142 -2.04 -25.87 -14.22
C ASP A 142 -0.56 -26.17 -13.97
N GLY A 143 0.18 -25.23 -13.39
CA GLY A 143 1.62 -25.34 -13.13
C GLY A 143 2.50 -25.14 -14.37
N LYS A 144 1.94 -24.64 -15.48
CA LYS A 144 2.72 -24.28 -16.65
C LYS A 144 3.34 -22.89 -16.48
N GLN A 145 4.64 -22.78 -16.71
CA GLN A 145 5.33 -21.49 -16.71
C GLN A 145 4.81 -20.59 -17.83
N ILE A 146 4.61 -19.32 -17.51
CA ILE A 146 4.08 -18.29 -18.41
C ILE A 146 4.96 -17.04 -18.36
N GLU A 147 5.08 -16.33 -19.47
CA GLU A 147 5.81 -15.07 -19.57
C GLU A 147 4.94 -13.86 -19.21
N SER A 148 3.63 -14.04 -19.18
CA SER A 148 2.69 -12.96 -18.84
C SER A 148 1.40 -13.48 -18.23
N ALA A 149 0.88 -12.75 -17.26
CA ALA A 149 -0.47 -12.90 -16.74
C ALA A 149 -1.35 -11.79 -17.31
N TYR A 150 -2.39 -12.13 -18.08
CA TYR A 150 -3.17 -11.12 -18.83
C TYR A 150 -4.68 -11.33 -18.80
N GLN A 151 -5.16 -12.53 -18.46
CA GLN A 151 -6.59 -12.81 -18.41
C GLN A 151 -7.18 -12.33 -17.07
N PRO A 152 -8.23 -11.51 -17.06
CA PRO A 152 -8.89 -11.12 -15.82
C PRO A 152 -9.30 -12.34 -14.98
N MET A 153 -9.08 -12.26 -13.67
CA MET A 153 -9.39 -13.34 -12.71
C MET A 153 -8.59 -14.64 -12.90
N MET A 154 -7.56 -14.64 -13.74
CA MET A 154 -6.64 -15.76 -13.89
C MET A 154 -6.00 -16.11 -12.55
N LYS A 155 -5.93 -17.40 -12.23
CA LYS A 155 -5.17 -17.90 -11.08
C LYS A 155 -3.71 -18.07 -11.48
N ILE A 156 -2.83 -17.54 -10.66
CA ILE A 156 -1.38 -17.60 -10.86
C ILE A 156 -0.69 -18.16 -9.62
N LYS A 157 0.49 -18.71 -9.83
CA LYS A 157 1.38 -19.18 -8.76
C LYS A 157 2.75 -18.53 -8.92
N ILE A 158 3.31 -18.03 -7.84
CA ILE A 158 4.62 -17.40 -7.78
C ILE A 158 5.41 -18.08 -6.67
N PRO A 159 6.57 -18.71 -6.94
CA PRO A 159 7.40 -19.30 -5.92
C PRO A 159 7.81 -18.27 -4.87
N PHE A 160 7.67 -18.62 -3.61
CA PHE A 160 8.05 -17.75 -2.51
C PHE A 160 8.54 -18.52 -1.30
N CYS A 161 9.48 -17.96 -0.56
CA CYS A 161 10.23 -18.69 0.48
C CYS A 161 9.52 -18.81 1.82
N ARG A 162 8.38 -18.13 2.02
CA ARG A 162 7.61 -18.17 3.26
C ARG A 162 6.12 -18.07 3.01
N GLU A 163 5.33 -18.56 3.95
CA GLU A 163 3.89 -18.37 3.95
C GLU A 163 3.53 -16.87 3.99
N VAL A 164 2.53 -16.49 3.21
CA VAL A 164 1.92 -15.15 3.14
C VAL A 164 0.47 -15.29 3.61
N LYS A 165 0.03 -14.38 4.48
CA LYS A 165 -1.29 -14.39 5.12
C LYS A 165 -2.27 -13.44 4.45
#